data_35c4bbc7cde436996d94ce73a88deb43
#
_entry.id   35c4bbc7cde436996d94ce73a88deb43
#
_cell.length_a   1.000
_cell.length_b   1.000
_cell.length_c   1.000
_cell.angle_alpha   90.00
_cell.angle_beta   90.00
_cell.angle_gamma   90.00
#
_symmetry.space_group_name_H-M   'P 1'
#
loop_
_entity.id
_entity.type
_entity.pdbx_description
1 polymer ?
#
loop_
_entity_poly.entity_id
_entity_poly.type
_entity_poly.pdbx_seq_one_letter_code
_entity_poly.pdbx_strand_id
1 'polypeptide(L)'
;MQVWDLTSLDAPTPVVVHSEDDARAILISLVPGGELGDHQVRERAWVTVVEGEAQFGCDGRTETCGPGSLLMFDPGERHSVRSSTGARILLVLAPWPADGHYVDGELRRDV
;
A
#
# COMPACT_ATOMS: atom_id res chain seq x y z
N MET A 1 14.69 -19.26 -2.15
CA MET A 1 14.63 -17.79 -2.19
C MET A 1 13.75 -17.38 -3.35
N GLN A 2 12.87 -16.40 -3.14
CA GLN A 2 12.06 -15.83 -4.21
C GLN A 2 12.45 -14.37 -4.42
N VAL A 3 12.43 -13.92 -5.67
CA VAL A 3 12.82 -12.55 -6.01
C VAL A 3 11.81 -11.98 -7.00
N TRP A 4 11.34 -10.77 -6.72
CA TRP A 4 10.46 -10.03 -7.62
C TRP A 4 11.12 -8.72 -8.02
N ASP A 5 11.10 -8.39 -9.30
CA ASP A 5 11.51 -7.07 -9.79
C ASP A 5 10.27 -6.17 -9.79
N LEU A 6 10.16 -5.33 -8.77
CA LEU A 6 8.97 -4.49 -8.55
C LEU A 6 8.86 -3.37 -9.59
N THR A 7 9.94 -3.05 -10.29
CA THR A 7 9.91 -2.01 -11.33
C THR A 7 9.35 -2.52 -12.65
N SER A 8 9.45 -3.82 -12.92
CA SER A 8 9.00 -4.43 -14.17
C SER A 8 7.77 -5.30 -14.04
N LEU A 9 7.35 -5.62 -12.81
CA LEU A 9 6.17 -6.45 -12.58
C LEU A 9 4.92 -5.76 -13.13
N ASP A 10 4.12 -6.49 -13.91
CA ASP A 10 2.87 -5.94 -14.45
C ASP A 10 1.86 -5.76 -13.31
N ALA A 11 1.42 -4.53 -13.11
CA ALA A 11 0.51 -4.18 -12.02
C ALA A 11 -0.47 -3.08 -12.47
N PRO A 12 -1.41 -3.40 -13.39
CA PRO A 12 -2.39 -2.42 -13.88
C PRO A 12 -3.37 -1.99 -12.79
N THR A 13 -3.54 -2.80 -11.74
CA THR A 13 -4.31 -2.53 -10.53
C THR A 13 -3.51 -3.06 -9.37
N PRO A 14 -3.94 -2.87 -8.11
CA PRO A 14 -3.24 -3.50 -6.99
C PRO A 14 -3.06 -5.00 -7.22
N VAL A 15 -1.83 -5.47 -7.11
CA VAL A 15 -1.47 -6.87 -7.34
C VAL A 15 -0.87 -7.44 -6.07
N VAL A 16 -1.42 -8.54 -5.59
CA VAL A 16 -0.82 -9.28 -4.48
C VAL A 16 0.44 -9.96 -5.00
N VAL A 17 1.59 -9.49 -4.55
CA VAL A 17 2.89 -10.05 -4.91
C VAL A 17 3.08 -11.39 -4.21
N HIS A 18 2.79 -11.42 -2.92
CA HIS A 18 2.89 -12.63 -2.12
C HIS A 18 2.04 -12.48 -0.86
N SER A 19 1.44 -13.56 -0.41
CA SER A 19 0.63 -13.55 0.80
C SER A 19 0.84 -14.85 1.58
N GLU A 20 1.12 -14.71 2.86
CA GLU A 20 1.26 -15.82 3.81
C GLU A 20 0.50 -15.46 5.09
N ASP A 21 0.47 -16.39 6.05
CA ASP A 21 -0.28 -16.20 7.31
C ASP A 21 0.22 -15.01 8.15
N ASP A 22 1.44 -14.56 7.93
CA ASP A 22 2.05 -13.50 8.73
C ASP A 22 2.12 -12.15 8.01
N ALA A 23 2.08 -12.14 6.69
CA ALA A 23 2.24 -10.91 5.92
C ALA A 23 1.67 -11.01 4.52
N ARG A 24 1.25 -9.88 3.99
CA ARG A 24 0.83 -9.75 2.60
C ARG A 24 1.56 -8.59 1.96
N ALA A 25 2.18 -8.82 0.81
CA ALA A 25 2.85 -7.80 0.02
C ALA A 25 2.03 -7.49 -1.23
N ILE A 26 1.73 -6.21 -1.44
CA ILE A 26 0.89 -5.71 -2.53
C ILE A 26 1.65 -4.64 -3.29
N LEU A 27 1.72 -4.77 -4.62
CA LEU A 27 2.28 -3.73 -5.48
C LEU A 27 1.13 -2.90 -6.05
N ILE A 28 1.23 -1.59 -5.88
CA ILE A 28 0.24 -0.63 -6.36
C ILE A 28 0.91 0.30 -7.35
N SER A 29 0.37 0.35 -8.57
CA SER A 29 0.82 1.30 -9.59
C SER A 29 -0.23 2.40 -9.71
N LEU A 30 0.20 3.64 -9.49
CA LEU A 30 -0.63 4.81 -9.69
C LEU A 30 -0.26 5.44 -11.03
N VAL A 31 -1.25 5.60 -11.91
CA VAL A 31 -1.07 6.35 -13.15
C VAL A 31 -0.96 7.84 -12.81
N PRO A 32 -0.42 8.69 -13.73
CA PRO A 32 -0.41 10.14 -13.49
C PRO A 32 -1.81 10.65 -13.15
N GLY A 33 -1.94 11.35 -12.03
CA GLY A 33 -3.22 11.82 -11.50
C GLY A 33 -4.00 10.77 -10.72
N GLY A 34 -3.48 9.55 -10.62
CA GLY A 34 -4.14 8.47 -9.89
C GLY A 34 -4.10 8.67 -8.38
N GLU A 35 -5.11 8.14 -7.69
CA GLU A 35 -5.20 8.25 -6.25
C GLU A 35 -5.94 7.06 -5.63
N LEU A 36 -5.62 6.81 -4.37
CA LEU A 36 -6.43 6.01 -3.46
C LEU A 36 -6.90 6.96 -2.36
N GLY A 37 -8.22 7.12 -2.25
CA GLY A 37 -8.81 8.00 -1.24
C GLY A 37 -8.59 7.48 0.18
N ASP A 38 -9.18 8.17 1.13
CA ASP A 38 -9.06 7.78 2.54
C ASP A 38 -9.43 6.32 2.74
N HIS A 39 -8.52 5.59 3.34
CA HIS A 39 -8.74 4.19 3.67
C HIS A 39 -7.95 3.83 4.93
N GLN A 40 -8.27 2.69 5.49
CA GLN A 40 -7.58 2.13 6.66
C GLN A 40 -7.59 0.63 6.58
N VAL A 41 -6.62 0.00 7.22
CA VAL A 41 -6.55 -1.44 7.35
C VAL A 41 -6.36 -1.83 8.81
N ARG A 42 -6.67 -3.07 9.14
CA ARG A 42 -6.51 -3.59 10.50
C ARG A 42 -5.07 -3.95 10.82
N GLU A 43 -4.26 -4.15 9.79
CA GLU A 43 -2.85 -4.47 9.90
C GLU A 43 -2.02 -3.21 10.06
N ARG A 44 -0.78 -3.37 10.52
CA ARG A 44 0.23 -2.33 10.37
C ARG A 44 0.65 -2.31 8.90
N ALA A 45 0.70 -1.12 8.32
CA ALA A 45 1.04 -0.94 6.93
C ALA A 45 2.44 -0.34 6.78
N TRP A 46 3.30 -1.04 6.08
CA TRP A 46 4.63 -0.56 5.70
C TRP A 46 4.60 -0.24 4.22
N VAL A 47 4.94 0.98 3.86
CA VAL A 47 4.86 1.44 2.47
C VAL A 47 6.22 1.95 2.04
N THR A 48 6.71 1.48 0.90
CA THR A 48 7.91 2.04 0.28
C THR A 48 7.58 2.49 -1.14
N VAL A 49 8.12 3.65 -1.52
CA VAL A 49 8.03 4.13 -2.89
C VAL A 49 9.12 3.45 -3.71
N VAL A 50 8.72 2.72 -4.75
CA VAL A 50 9.63 1.95 -5.60
C VAL A 50 10.13 2.83 -6.75
N GLU A 51 9.21 3.56 -7.38
CA GLU A 51 9.56 4.52 -8.43
C GLU A 51 8.51 5.62 -8.49
N GLY A 52 8.88 6.76 -9.07
CA GLY A 52 8.00 7.92 -9.16
C GLY A 52 7.93 8.68 -7.85
N GLU A 53 6.91 9.52 -7.73
CA GLU A 53 6.71 10.37 -6.56
C GLU A 53 5.24 10.29 -6.15
N ALA A 54 5.00 10.14 -4.86
CA ALA A 54 3.64 10.03 -4.33
C ALA A 54 3.45 10.97 -3.13
N GLN A 55 2.24 11.50 -2.97
CA GLN A 55 1.83 12.33 -1.85
C GLN A 55 0.95 11.49 -0.94
N PHE A 56 1.38 11.35 0.32
CA PHE A 56 0.66 10.60 1.34
C PHE A 56 0.01 11.58 2.31
N GLY A 57 -1.28 11.38 2.57
CA GLY A 57 -2.04 12.20 3.53
C GLY A 57 -2.44 11.38 4.75
N CYS A 58 -2.26 11.98 5.94
CA CYS A 58 -2.62 11.36 7.21
C CYS A 58 -2.75 12.45 8.26
N ASP A 59 -3.90 12.49 8.96
CA ASP A 59 -4.16 13.46 10.05
C ASP A 59 -3.91 14.90 9.65
N GLY A 60 -4.36 15.31 8.47
CA GLY A 60 -4.17 16.67 7.97
C GLY A 60 -2.75 17.00 7.53
N ARG A 61 -1.85 16.06 7.62
CA ARG A 61 -0.46 16.18 7.17
C ARG A 61 -0.30 15.52 5.79
N THR A 62 0.49 16.15 4.94
CA THR A 62 0.82 15.60 3.61
C THR A 62 2.33 15.51 3.47
N GLU A 63 2.82 14.35 3.06
CA GLU A 63 4.23 14.13 2.77
C GLU A 63 4.40 13.74 1.31
N THR A 64 5.32 14.38 0.62
CA THR A 64 5.72 14.00 -0.74
C THR A 64 6.95 13.10 -0.65
N CYS A 65 6.83 11.89 -1.19
CA CYS A 65 7.85 10.86 -1.06
C CYS A 65 8.29 10.35 -2.42
N GLY A 66 9.60 10.23 -2.59
CA GLY A 66 10.23 9.66 -3.78
C GLY A 66 10.78 8.26 -3.52
N PRO A 67 11.45 7.66 -4.52
CA PRO A 67 12.00 6.31 -4.40
C PRO A 67 12.93 6.16 -3.21
N GLY A 68 12.77 5.07 -2.48
CA GLY A 68 13.55 4.80 -1.29
C GLY A 68 12.92 5.29 0.01
N SER A 69 11.80 6.04 -0.06
CA SER A 69 11.07 6.45 1.14
C SER A 69 10.35 5.25 1.75
N LEU A 70 10.38 5.18 3.07
CA LEU A 70 9.63 4.18 3.83
C LEU A 70 8.67 4.91 4.79
N LEU A 71 7.40 4.52 4.73
CA LEU A 71 6.36 5.02 5.61
C LEU A 71 5.77 3.86 6.40
N MET A 72 5.23 4.18 7.56
CA MET A 72 4.52 3.19 8.38
C MET A 72 3.24 3.83 8.89
N PHE A 73 2.13 3.10 8.79
CA PHE A 73 0.85 3.49 9.35
C PHE A 73 0.45 2.48 10.42
N ASP A 74 -0.03 3.00 11.54
CA ASP A 74 -0.52 2.15 12.64
C ASP A 74 -1.83 1.44 12.24
N PRO A 75 -2.14 0.31 12.87
CA PRO A 75 -3.42 -0.35 12.62
C PRO A 75 -4.58 0.62 12.79
N GLY A 76 -5.48 0.66 11.81
CA GLY A 76 -6.65 1.53 11.83
C GLY A 76 -6.42 2.98 11.49
N GLU A 77 -5.18 3.40 11.25
CA GLU A 77 -4.86 4.78 10.90
C GLU A 77 -5.32 5.10 9.48
N ARG A 78 -6.16 6.11 9.34
CA ARG A 78 -6.68 6.50 8.01
C ARG A 78 -5.62 7.27 7.26
N HIS A 79 -5.46 6.93 6.00
CA HIS A 79 -4.48 7.58 5.13
C HIS A 79 -4.96 7.57 3.68
N SER A 80 -4.31 8.39 2.87
CA SER A 80 -4.57 8.47 1.43
C SER A 80 -3.25 8.56 0.69
N VAL A 81 -3.28 8.26 -0.61
CA VAL A 81 -2.12 8.42 -1.47
C VAL A 81 -2.57 8.87 -2.85
N ARG A 82 -1.78 9.75 -3.45
CA ARG A 82 -1.98 10.18 -4.83
C ARG A 82 -0.62 10.43 -5.48
N SER A 83 -0.61 10.45 -6.81
CA SER A 83 0.59 10.80 -7.56
C SER A 83 0.23 11.63 -8.77
N SER A 84 0.83 12.81 -8.92
CA SER A 84 0.62 13.67 -10.09
C SER A 84 1.28 13.10 -11.34
N THR A 85 2.42 12.45 -11.18
CA THR A 85 3.28 12.01 -12.29
C THR A 85 3.30 10.50 -12.49
N GLY A 86 2.68 9.76 -11.57
CA GLY A 86 2.71 8.30 -11.56
C GLY A 86 3.73 7.78 -10.56
N ALA A 87 3.43 6.65 -9.95
CA ALA A 87 4.31 6.05 -8.96
C ALA A 87 4.03 4.56 -8.83
N ARG A 88 5.04 3.82 -8.38
CA ARG A 88 4.88 2.45 -7.89
C ARG A 88 5.21 2.41 -6.42
N ILE A 89 4.32 1.81 -5.64
CA ILE A 89 4.51 1.65 -4.20
C ILE A 89 4.33 0.18 -3.82
N LEU A 90 5.14 -0.27 -2.87
CA LEU A 90 4.99 -1.59 -2.28
C LEU A 90 4.37 -1.41 -0.89
N LEU A 91 3.27 -2.10 -0.67
CA LEU A 91 2.56 -2.13 0.60
C LEU A 91 2.75 -3.50 1.24
N VAL A 92 3.21 -3.53 2.48
CA VAL A 92 3.29 -4.77 3.26
C VAL A 92 2.39 -4.63 4.47
N LEU A 93 1.45 -5.55 4.60
CA LEU A 93 0.51 -5.64 5.72
C LEU A 93 0.93 -6.77 6.65
N ALA A 94 1.14 -6.46 7.93
CA ALA A 94 1.57 -7.44 8.91
C ALA A 94 1.01 -7.09 10.29
N PRO A 95 0.52 -8.09 11.05
CA PRO A 95 0.26 -9.48 10.65
C PRO A 95 -0.88 -9.54 9.63
N TRP A 96 -0.89 -10.55 8.79
CA TRP A 96 -1.94 -10.74 7.79
C TRP A 96 -2.64 -12.09 7.96
N PRO A 97 -3.97 -12.16 7.94
CA PRO A 97 -4.83 -10.98 8.22
C PRO A 97 -4.85 -10.71 9.72
N ALA A 98 -4.96 -9.44 10.09
CA ALA A 98 -5.12 -9.07 11.49
C ALA A 98 -6.56 -9.37 11.94
N ASP A 99 -6.77 -9.43 13.24
CA ASP A 99 -8.09 -9.65 13.81
C ASP A 99 -9.05 -8.56 13.31
N GLY A 100 -10.22 -8.99 12.84
CA GLY A 100 -11.24 -8.09 12.34
C GLY A 100 -11.05 -7.63 10.89
N HIS A 101 -10.01 -8.11 10.19
CA HIS A 101 -9.83 -7.79 8.76
C HIS A 101 -10.98 -8.35 7.93
N TYR A 102 -11.45 -9.56 8.25
CA TYR A 102 -12.60 -10.17 7.61
C TYR A 102 -13.86 -9.88 8.42
N VAL A 103 -14.93 -9.47 7.74
CA VAL A 103 -16.24 -9.27 8.35
C VAL A 103 -17.19 -10.29 7.75
N ASP A 104 -17.82 -11.10 8.63
CA ASP A 104 -18.73 -12.17 8.21
C ASP A 104 -18.12 -13.11 7.15
N GLY A 105 -16.80 -13.36 7.26
CA GLY A 105 -16.07 -14.20 6.33
C GLY A 105 -15.67 -13.53 5.03
N GLU A 106 -15.98 -12.25 4.87
CA GLU A 106 -15.63 -11.48 3.68
C GLU A 106 -14.46 -10.55 3.95
N LEU A 107 -13.59 -10.41 2.95
CA LEU A 107 -12.47 -9.48 3.01
C LEU A 107 -13.00 -8.05 2.97
N ARG A 108 -12.54 -7.20 3.90
CA ARG A 108 -12.80 -5.77 3.83
C ARG A 108 -12.13 -5.21 2.57
N ARG A 109 -12.79 -4.24 1.94
CA ARG A 109 -12.30 -3.64 0.70
C ARG A 109 -11.21 -2.59 0.91
N ASP A 110 -10.93 -2.26 2.14
CA ASP A 110 -9.78 -1.42 2.49
C ASP A 110 -8.50 -2.22 2.23
N VAL A 111 -7.58 -1.66 1.54
CA VAL A 111 -6.33 -2.33 1.17
C VAL A 111 -5.28 -2.07 2.20
#